data_13d4624bd3fe17f0bfc47fd4fd248b93
#
_entry.id   13d4624bd3fe17f0bfc47fd4fd248b93
#
_cell.length_a   1.000
_cell.length_b   1.000
_cell.length_c   1.000
_cell.angle_alpha   90.00
_cell.angle_beta   90.00
_cell.angle_gamma   90.00
#
_symmetry.space_group_name_H-M   'P 1'
#
loop_
_entity.id
_entity.type
_entity.pdbx_description
1 polymer ?
#
loop_
_entity_poly.entity_id
_entity_poly.type
_entity_poly.pdbx_seq_one_letter_code
_entity_poly.pdbx_strand_id
1 'polypeptide(L)'
;MRKSSAIAGIVAEPRRLWSRAVNFLEQHLGSGTWRADSPFSSVTFKVRHLGARDYRAGFRDIDATLDPAAGTLVAGVPIASLDLNNPVIRERMLSAEFLDATRFPEVRWIVSQFEGDASRAISAVGELSIHGHTKTVTATGKIGLPGPGLLSPENRVGVELSSTIDRRDFGLDWQEQLPAGGDTLGWDVTLEALVEFVEQA
;
A
#
# COMPACT_ATOMS: atom_id res chain seq x y z
N MET A 1 -52.50 24.96 -48.21
CA MET A 1 -51.86 25.04 -46.86
C MET A 1 -52.24 23.85 -46.07
N ARG A 2 -51.36 22.87 -45.93
CA ARG A 2 -51.46 21.78 -44.92
C ARG A 2 -50.08 21.51 -44.40
N LYS A 3 -49.87 21.75 -43.09
CA LYS A 3 -48.64 21.49 -42.36
C LYS A 3 -48.53 20.02 -42.07
N SER A 4 -47.47 19.38 -42.53
CA SER A 4 -47.10 18.02 -42.15
C SER A 4 -46.29 18.08 -40.86
N SER A 5 -46.79 17.43 -39.83
CA SER A 5 -46.13 17.24 -38.55
C SER A 5 -45.26 15.97 -38.61
N ALA A 6 -43.96 16.13 -38.54
CA ALA A 6 -43.02 15.03 -38.45
C ALA A 6 -42.91 14.60 -36.98
N ILE A 7 -43.35 13.37 -36.70
CA ILE A 7 -43.14 12.71 -35.42
C ILE A 7 -41.70 12.21 -35.42
N ALA A 8 -40.86 12.83 -34.61
CA ALA A 8 -39.49 12.33 -34.36
C ALA A 8 -39.60 11.07 -33.44
N GLY A 9 -39.28 9.92 -34.03
CA GLY A 9 -39.13 8.68 -33.29
C GLY A 9 -37.90 8.77 -32.36
N ILE A 10 -38.13 8.67 -31.06
CA ILE A 10 -37.07 8.50 -30.06
C ILE A 10 -36.55 7.08 -30.23
N VAL A 11 -35.41 6.93 -30.88
CA VAL A 11 -34.65 5.69 -30.87
C VAL A 11 -34.02 5.57 -29.48
N ALA A 12 -34.58 4.69 -28.65
CA ALA A 12 -33.98 4.32 -27.38
C ALA A 12 -32.63 3.65 -27.68
N GLU A 13 -31.53 4.31 -27.33
CA GLU A 13 -30.22 3.67 -27.34
C GLU A 13 -30.26 2.40 -26.45
N PRO A 14 -29.71 1.26 -26.94
CA PRO A 14 -29.62 0.08 -26.12
C PRO A 14 -28.71 0.40 -24.93
N ARG A 15 -29.25 0.30 -23.72
CA ARG A 15 -28.46 0.29 -22.49
C ARG A 15 -27.35 -0.74 -22.66
N ARG A 16 -26.11 -0.26 -22.86
CA ARG A 16 -24.93 -1.11 -22.79
C ARG A 16 -24.95 -1.72 -21.39
N LEU A 17 -25.26 -3.00 -21.31
CA LEU A 17 -24.94 -3.83 -20.16
C LEU A 17 -23.39 -3.77 -20.05
N TRP A 18 -22.91 -2.91 -19.18
CA TRP A 18 -21.52 -2.94 -18.79
C TRP A 18 -21.33 -4.29 -18.10
N SER A 19 -20.85 -5.29 -18.84
CA SER A 19 -20.30 -6.47 -18.18
C SER A 19 -19.21 -5.90 -17.27
N ARG A 20 -19.31 -6.16 -15.97
CA ARG A 20 -18.27 -5.80 -15.00
C ARG A 20 -16.95 -6.34 -15.57
N ALA A 21 -16.06 -5.46 -16.00
CA ALA A 21 -14.74 -5.87 -16.44
C ALA A 21 -14.08 -6.54 -15.21
N VAL A 22 -13.76 -7.80 -15.33
CA VAL A 22 -13.06 -8.54 -14.28
C VAL A 22 -11.72 -7.82 -14.09
N ASN A 23 -11.46 -7.34 -12.87
CA ASN A 23 -10.21 -6.63 -12.58
C ASN A 23 -9.03 -7.61 -12.57
N PHE A 24 -7.80 -7.07 -12.68
CA PHE A 24 -6.58 -7.89 -12.72
C PHE A 24 -6.47 -8.86 -11.54
N LEU A 25 -6.77 -8.40 -10.32
CA LEU A 25 -6.66 -9.24 -9.12
C LEU A 25 -7.65 -10.41 -9.14
N GLU A 26 -8.90 -10.17 -9.53
CA GLU A 26 -9.93 -11.22 -9.63
C GLU A 26 -9.57 -12.27 -10.69
N GLN A 27 -8.98 -11.83 -11.82
CA GLN A 27 -8.47 -12.75 -12.85
C GLN A 27 -7.30 -13.61 -12.35
N HIS A 28 -6.47 -13.04 -11.48
CA HIS A 28 -5.22 -13.67 -11.02
C HIS A 28 -5.43 -14.56 -9.79
N LEU A 29 -6.30 -14.16 -8.85
CA LEU A 29 -6.49 -14.76 -7.53
C LEU A 29 -7.86 -15.40 -7.32
N GLY A 30 -8.83 -15.20 -8.25
CA GLY A 30 -10.22 -15.54 -8.02
C GLY A 30 -10.93 -14.49 -7.15
N SER A 31 -12.14 -14.85 -6.66
CA SER A 31 -13.00 -13.92 -5.90
C SER A 31 -12.92 -14.07 -4.37
N GLY A 32 -12.03 -14.94 -3.89
CA GLY A 32 -11.81 -15.14 -2.45
C GLY A 32 -11.16 -13.94 -1.76
N THR A 33 -11.35 -13.82 -0.46
CA THR A 33 -10.63 -12.82 0.36
C THR A 33 -9.31 -13.40 0.81
N TRP A 34 -8.26 -12.56 0.84
CA TRP A 34 -6.92 -12.96 1.23
C TRP A 34 -6.44 -12.12 2.42
N ARG A 35 -5.84 -12.74 3.42
CA ARG A 35 -5.28 -12.04 4.59
C ARG A 35 -3.77 -12.23 4.68
N ALA A 36 -3.09 -11.18 5.13
CA ALA A 36 -1.65 -11.25 5.35
C ALA A 36 -1.31 -12.27 6.44
N ASP A 37 -0.29 -13.08 6.17
CA ASP A 37 0.37 -13.93 7.15
C ASP A 37 1.55 -13.13 7.73
N SER A 38 1.33 -12.46 8.85
CA SER A 38 2.28 -11.52 9.43
C SER A 38 3.67 -12.13 9.69
N PRO A 39 3.81 -13.37 10.21
CA PRO A 39 5.11 -14.03 10.37
C PRO A 39 5.94 -14.21 9.09
N PHE A 40 5.27 -14.28 7.93
CA PHE A 40 5.93 -14.43 6.62
C PHE A 40 5.93 -13.13 5.81
N SER A 41 5.62 -12.02 6.46
CA SER A 41 5.51 -10.71 5.83
C SER A 41 6.46 -9.71 6.47
N SER A 42 6.82 -8.67 5.73
CA SER A 42 7.61 -7.55 6.25
C SER A 42 7.20 -6.25 5.59
N VAL A 43 7.11 -5.19 6.39
CA VAL A 43 7.01 -3.81 5.92
C VAL A 43 8.20 -3.06 6.48
N THR A 44 9.02 -2.50 5.58
CA THR A 44 10.23 -1.78 5.93
C THR A 44 10.24 -0.39 5.31
N PHE A 45 11.04 0.48 5.89
CA PHE A 45 11.36 1.76 5.29
C PHE A 45 12.87 2.02 5.30
N LYS A 46 13.31 2.80 4.34
CA LYS A 46 14.69 3.31 4.30
C LYS A 46 14.71 4.80 4.04
N VAL A 47 15.62 5.48 4.70
CA VAL A 47 15.86 6.91 4.57
C VAL A 47 17.35 7.18 4.52
N ARG A 48 17.78 8.13 3.68
CA ARG A 48 19.18 8.58 3.64
C ARG A 48 19.57 9.18 4.99
N HIS A 49 20.70 8.75 5.56
CA HIS A 49 21.21 9.20 6.84
C HIS A 49 22.65 9.70 6.72
N LEU A 50 22.91 10.89 7.28
CA LEU A 50 24.22 11.57 7.25
C LEU A 50 24.78 11.73 5.84
N GLY A 51 23.91 11.89 4.84
CA GLY A 51 24.27 12.05 3.44
C GLY A 51 24.93 10.85 2.76
N ALA A 52 25.29 9.79 3.51
CA ALA A 52 26.16 8.73 3.02
C ALA A 52 25.51 7.37 2.88
N ARG A 53 24.66 6.96 3.81
CA ARG A 53 24.07 5.60 3.86
C ARG A 53 22.58 5.63 4.12
N ASP A 54 21.91 4.55 3.77
CA ASP A 54 20.50 4.36 4.12
C ASP A 54 20.38 3.78 5.54
N TYR A 55 19.55 4.42 6.34
CA TYR A 55 19.03 3.87 7.58
C TYR A 55 17.78 3.07 7.26
N ARG A 56 17.66 1.88 7.83
CA ARG A 56 16.54 0.96 7.59
C ARG A 56 15.93 0.51 8.90
N ALA A 57 14.61 0.42 8.91
CA ALA A 57 13.83 -0.18 9.97
C ALA A 57 12.56 -0.80 9.39
N GLY A 58 11.82 -1.54 10.20
CA GLY A 58 10.60 -2.21 9.77
C GLY A 58 9.58 -2.32 10.89
N PHE A 59 8.46 -2.94 10.55
CA PHE A 59 7.38 -3.24 11.49
C PHE A 59 7.20 -4.75 11.55
N ARG A 60 6.93 -5.28 12.75
CA ARG A 60 6.78 -6.73 12.98
C ARG A 60 5.37 -7.21 12.74
N ASP A 61 4.38 -6.37 13.05
CA ASP A 61 2.98 -6.73 12.95
C ASP A 61 2.38 -6.08 11.70
N ILE A 62 1.73 -6.90 10.89
CA ILE A 62 1.11 -6.46 9.65
C ILE A 62 -0.30 -7.02 9.62
N ASP A 63 -1.30 -6.15 9.49
CA ASP A 63 -2.68 -6.52 9.20
C ASP A 63 -3.03 -6.03 7.80
N ALA A 64 -3.30 -6.97 6.89
CA ALA A 64 -3.71 -6.60 5.55
C ALA A 64 -4.75 -7.58 5.01
N THR A 65 -5.74 -7.02 4.33
CA THR A 65 -6.80 -7.76 3.66
C THR A 65 -6.86 -7.35 2.20
N LEU A 66 -6.71 -8.32 1.31
CA LEU A 66 -6.83 -8.16 -0.13
C LEU A 66 -8.17 -8.78 -0.57
N ASP A 67 -9.00 -7.99 -1.23
CA ASP A 67 -10.27 -8.40 -1.84
C ASP A 67 -10.16 -8.29 -3.36
N PRO A 68 -9.86 -9.40 -4.06
CA PRO A 68 -9.75 -9.41 -5.50
C PRO A 68 -11.04 -9.03 -6.22
N ALA A 69 -12.19 -9.45 -5.70
CA ALA A 69 -13.49 -9.16 -6.33
C ALA A 69 -13.84 -7.65 -6.26
N ALA A 70 -13.47 -6.98 -5.18
CA ALA A 70 -13.60 -5.55 -5.04
C ALA A 70 -12.45 -4.78 -5.71
N GLY A 71 -11.30 -5.44 -5.97
CA GLY A 71 -10.08 -4.79 -6.45
C GLY A 71 -9.44 -3.89 -5.40
N THR A 72 -9.52 -4.26 -4.11
CA THR A 72 -9.07 -3.42 -3.00
C THR A 72 -8.08 -4.14 -2.09
N LEU A 73 -7.18 -3.37 -1.49
CA LEU A 73 -6.33 -3.79 -0.39
C LEU A 73 -6.46 -2.78 0.75
N VAL A 74 -6.70 -3.27 1.95
CA VAL A 74 -6.58 -2.48 3.18
C VAL A 74 -5.44 -3.05 3.97
N ALA A 75 -4.42 -2.23 4.25
CA ALA A 75 -3.23 -2.62 4.99
C ALA A 75 -2.97 -1.66 6.14
N GLY A 76 -2.53 -2.18 7.26
CA GLY A 76 -2.16 -1.43 8.44
C GLY A 76 -0.95 -2.04 9.13
N VAL A 77 -0.11 -1.17 9.71
CA VAL A 77 1.00 -1.57 10.59
C VAL A 77 0.92 -0.77 11.87
N PRO A 78 0.80 -1.42 13.04
CA PRO A 78 0.86 -0.74 14.31
C PRO A 78 2.24 -0.11 14.51
N ILE A 79 2.29 1.20 14.77
CA ILE A 79 3.57 1.91 14.97
C ILE A 79 4.35 1.34 16.17
N ALA A 80 3.65 0.84 17.18
CA ALA A 80 4.27 0.19 18.33
C ALA A 80 5.06 -1.08 17.97
N SER A 81 4.79 -1.71 16.81
CA SER A 81 5.53 -2.88 16.31
C SER A 81 6.86 -2.52 15.64
N LEU A 82 7.24 -1.23 15.63
CA LEU A 82 8.52 -0.78 15.06
C LEU A 82 9.69 -1.60 15.59
N ASP A 83 10.41 -2.25 14.68
CA ASP A 83 11.58 -3.07 14.99
C ASP A 83 12.86 -2.28 14.77
N LEU A 84 13.47 -1.90 15.87
CA LEU A 84 14.73 -1.19 15.95
C LEU A 84 15.60 -1.77 17.05
N ASN A 85 16.81 -2.19 16.70
CA ASN A 85 17.74 -2.79 17.64
C ASN A 85 18.26 -1.83 18.73
N ASN A 86 18.15 -0.52 18.50
CA ASN A 86 18.54 0.50 19.48
C ASN A 86 17.30 1.02 20.22
N PRO A 87 17.13 0.72 21.52
CA PRO A 87 15.92 1.09 22.26
C PRO A 87 15.78 2.62 22.43
N VAL A 88 16.88 3.36 22.54
CA VAL A 88 16.84 4.83 22.66
C VAL A 88 16.33 5.47 21.37
N ILE A 89 16.83 5.01 20.22
CA ILE A 89 16.35 5.50 18.93
C ILE A 89 14.90 5.07 18.69
N ARG A 90 14.54 3.85 19.08
CA ARG A 90 13.17 3.35 18.97
C ARG A 90 12.20 4.23 19.78
N GLU A 91 12.52 4.51 21.03
CA GLU A 91 11.69 5.37 21.89
C GLU A 91 11.52 6.77 21.27
N ARG A 92 12.60 7.36 20.76
CA ARG A 92 12.56 8.64 20.08
C ARG A 92 11.70 8.60 18.81
N MET A 93 11.80 7.55 18.01
CA MET A 93 10.97 7.37 16.81
C MET A 93 9.48 7.25 17.12
N LEU A 94 9.12 6.66 18.29
CA LEU A 94 7.74 6.53 18.74
C LEU A 94 7.18 7.81 19.40
N SER A 95 8.05 8.75 19.77
CA SER A 95 7.66 9.99 20.48
C SER A 95 6.95 10.99 19.58
N ALA A 96 6.40 12.04 20.19
CA ALA A 96 5.73 13.15 19.49
C ALA A 96 6.67 13.96 18.57
N GLU A 97 7.99 13.80 18.71
CA GLU A 97 8.98 14.41 17.82
C GLU A 97 9.01 13.77 16.43
N PHE A 98 8.58 12.48 16.30
CA PHE A 98 8.60 11.74 15.05
C PHE A 98 7.23 11.16 14.70
N LEU A 99 6.95 9.90 15.08
CA LEU A 99 5.75 9.20 14.64
C LEU A 99 4.54 9.44 15.54
N ASP A 100 4.73 9.99 16.74
CA ASP A 100 3.67 10.26 17.74
C ASP A 100 2.71 9.06 17.90
N ALA A 101 3.27 7.90 18.24
CA ALA A 101 2.54 6.64 18.31
C ALA A 101 1.33 6.67 19.27
N THR A 102 1.31 7.62 20.23
CA THR A 102 0.19 7.81 21.14
C THR A 102 -1.03 8.41 20.47
N ARG A 103 -0.83 9.36 19.56
CA ARG A 103 -1.92 10.04 18.84
C ARG A 103 -2.24 9.34 17.51
N PHE A 104 -1.24 8.76 16.88
CA PHE A 104 -1.32 8.10 15.57
C PHE A 104 -0.77 6.68 15.70
N PRO A 105 -1.55 5.72 16.21
CA PRO A 105 -1.03 4.39 16.56
C PRO A 105 -0.74 3.49 15.35
N GLU A 106 -1.19 3.86 14.15
CA GLU A 106 -1.12 3.03 12.96
C GLU A 106 -0.70 3.84 11.72
N VAL A 107 0.09 3.23 10.86
CA VAL A 107 0.21 3.61 9.44
C VAL A 107 -0.78 2.78 8.66
N ARG A 108 -1.61 3.41 7.81
CA ARG A 108 -2.66 2.73 7.06
C ARG A 108 -2.60 3.08 5.57
N TRP A 109 -2.79 2.06 4.73
CA TRP A 109 -2.90 2.25 3.29
C TRP A 109 -4.14 1.56 2.75
N ILE A 110 -4.97 2.32 2.02
CA ILE A 110 -6.22 1.84 1.40
C ILE A 110 -6.04 1.97 -0.10
N VAL A 111 -5.82 0.85 -0.76
CA VAL A 111 -5.67 0.77 -2.21
C VAL A 111 -7.03 0.54 -2.85
N SER A 112 -7.31 1.32 -3.87
CA SER A 112 -8.58 1.24 -4.63
C SER A 112 -8.38 0.97 -6.12
N GLN A 113 -7.13 0.95 -6.59
CA GLN A 113 -6.80 0.68 -7.99
C GLN A 113 -5.60 -0.25 -8.07
N PHE A 114 -5.77 -1.36 -8.79
CA PHE A 114 -4.70 -2.27 -9.15
C PHE A 114 -4.65 -2.44 -10.66
N GLU A 115 -3.45 -2.32 -11.19
CA GLU A 115 -3.13 -2.68 -12.57
C GLU A 115 -2.03 -3.74 -12.56
N GLY A 116 -2.07 -4.63 -13.52
CA GLY A 116 -1.04 -5.65 -13.65
C GLY A 116 -0.95 -6.15 -15.09
N ASP A 117 0.16 -6.80 -15.39
CA ASP A 117 0.45 -7.34 -16.71
C ASP A 117 0.80 -8.84 -16.69
N ALA A 118 1.01 -9.40 -17.89
CA ALA A 118 1.36 -10.81 -18.07
C ALA A 118 2.71 -11.20 -17.43
N SER A 119 3.59 -10.25 -17.14
CA SER A 119 4.84 -10.49 -16.41
C SER A 119 4.64 -10.51 -14.89
N ARG A 120 3.41 -10.26 -14.43
CA ARG A 120 3.03 -10.10 -13.03
C ARG A 120 3.63 -8.85 -12.36
N ALA A 121 4.07 -7.89 -13.16
CA ALA A 121 4.33 -6.56 -12.64
C ALA A 121 3.00 -5.91 -12.29
N ILE A 122 2.96 -5.24 -11.12
CA ILE A 122 1.76 -4.58 -10.61
C ILE A 122 2.03 -3.13 -10.25
N SER A 123 0.99 -2.34 -10.37
CA SER A 123 0.87 -0.98 -9.84
C SER A 123 -0.35 -0.90 -8.95
N ALA A 124 -0.20 -0.35 -7.77
CA ALA A 124 -1.25 -0.17 -6.78
C ALA A 124 -1.33 1.31 -6.39
N VAL A 125 -2.52 1.91 -6.49
CA VAL A 125 -2.76 3.31 -6.15
C VAL A 125 -3.79 3.38 -5.02
N GLY A 126 -3.47 4.13 -3.98
CA GLY A 126 -4.33 4.24 -2.81
C GLY A 126 -3.95 5.38 -1.88
N GLU A 127 -4.74 5.56 -0.84
CA GLU A 127 -4.53 6.58 0.18
C GLU A 127 -3.69 6.04 1.33
N LEU A 128 -2.51 6.63 1.49
CA LEU A 128 -1.59 6.34 2.60
C LEU A 128 -1.78 7.39 3.69
N SER A 129 -2.03 6.92 4.90
CA SER A 129 -2.18 7.74 6.10
C SER A 129 -1.03 7.48 7.07
N ILE A 130 -0.26 8.53 7.36
CA ILE A 130 0.85 8.53 8.31
C ILE A 130 0.73 9.79 9.15
N HIS A 131 0.92 9.71 10.46
CA HIS A 131 0.99 10.87 11.36
C HIS A 131 -0.19 11.85 11.20
N GLY A 132 -1.39 11.32 10.94
CA GLY A 132 -2.62 12.11 10.75
C GLY A 132 -2.77 12.79 9.38
N HIS A 133 -1.82 12.62 8.47
CA HIS A 133 -1.87 13.13 7.10
C HIS A 133 -2.14 12.00 6.11
N THR A 134 -2.98 12.27 5.11
CA THR A 134 -3.34 11.30 4.07
C THR A 134 -2.95 11.84 2.70
N LYS A 135 -2.28 10.99 1.90
CA LYS A 135 -1.86 11.32 0.53
C LYS A 135 -2.12 10.13 -0.39
N THR A 136 -2.44 10.42 -1.63
CA THR A 136 -2.48 9.39 -2.67
C THR A 136 -1.06 8.97 -3.02
N VAL A 137 -0.80 7.67 -2.92
CA VAL A 137 0.52 7.08 -3.18
C VAL A 137 0.36 5.95 -4.19
N THR A 138 1.31 5.88 -5.12
CA THR A 138 1.45 4.77 -6.06
C THR A 138 2.63 3.91 -5.62
N ALA A 139 2.40 2.61 -5.48
CA ALA A 139 3.45 1.63 -5.30
C ALA A 139 3.50 0.69 -6.51
N THR A 140 4.69 0.26 -6.87
CA THR A 140 4.91 -0.70 -7.96
C THR A 140 5.64 -1.92 -7.44
N GLY A 141 5.45 -3.05 -8.10
CA GLY A 141 6.09 -4.29 -7.67
C GLY A 141 5.67 -5.50 -8.47
N LYS A 142 5.54 -6.62 -7.79
CA LYS A 142 5.21 -7.91 -8.41
C LYS A 142 4.26 -8.70 -7.52
N ILE A 143 3.46 -9.54 -8.19
CA ILE A 143 2.63 -10.56 -7.53
C ILE A 143 3.05 -11.95 -7.99
N GLY A 144 3.15 -12.89 -7.05
CA GLY A 144 3.44 -14.30 -7.34
C GLY A 144 2.27 -15.03 -7.99
N LEU A 145 2.43 -16.30 -8.27
CA LEU A 145 1.32 -17.20 -8.63
C LEU A 145 0.73 -17.77 -7.33
N PRO A 146 -0.61 -17.82 -7.22
CA PRO A 146 -1.24 -18.49 -6.09
C PRO A 146 -0.99 -20.00 -6.14
N GLY A 147 -0.82 -20.59 -4.97
CA GLY A 147 -0.62 -22.03 -4.84
C GLY A 147 -0.56 -22.48 -3.40
N PRO A 148 -0.59 -23.80 -3.15
CA PRO A 148 -0.56 -24.34 -1.79
C PRO A 148 0.74 -23.97 -1.07
N GLY A 149 0.65 -23.68 0.20
CA GLY A 149 1.80 -23.43 1.06
C GLY A 149 2.65 -24.70 1.31
N LEU A 150 3.94 -24.50 1.62
CA LEU A 150 4.82 -25.62 1.97
C LEU A 150 4.45 -26.30 3.29
N LEU A 151 3.88 -25.54 4.22
CA LEU A 151 3.59 -25.98 5.58
C LEU A 151 2.09 -26.15 5.83
N SER A 152 1.23 -25.74 4.90
CA SER A 152 -0.22 -25.78 5.05
C SER A 152 -0.90 -25.90 3.67
N PRO A 153 -2.10 -26.50 3.59
CA PRO A 153 -2.77 -26.72 2.31
C PRO A 153 -3.45 -25.47 1.72
N GLU A 154 -3.54 -24.38 2.49
CA GLU A 154 -4.17 -23.15 2.04
C GLU A 154 -3.39 -22.53 0.89
N ASN A 155 -4.10 -21.94 -0.07
CA ASN A 155 -3.48 -21.17 -1.13
C ASN A 155 -2.79 -19.93 -0.56
N ARG A 156 -1.61 -19.65 -1.05
CA ARG A 156 -0.78 -18.51 -0.68
C ARG A 156 -0.32 -17.76 -1.91
N VAL A 157 -0.11 -16.46 -1.77
CA VAL A 157 0.48 -15.63 -2.82
C VAL A 157 1.39 -14.58 -2.20
N GLY A 158 2.58 -14.43 -2.75
CA GLY A 158 3.52 -13.37 -2.38
C GLY A 158 3.25 -12.10 -3.19
N VAL A 159 3.25 -10.96 -2.52
CA VAL A 159 3.16 -9.63 -3.13
C VAL A 159 4.33 -8.78 -2.65
N GLU A 160 5.05 -8.21 -3.60
CA GLU A 160 6.12 -7.23 -3.36
C GLU A 160 5.67 -5.88 -3.89
N LEU A 161 5.76 -4.84 -3.07
CA LEU A 161 5.44 -3.47 -3.44
C LEU A 161 6.48 -2.50 -2.88
N SER A 162 6.82 -1.48 -3.67
CA SER A 162 7.72 -0.41 -3.25
C SER A 162 7.20 0.94 -3.71
N SER A 163 7.38 1.95 -2.86
CA SER A 163 7.07 3.34 -3.16
C SER A 163 8.09 4.27 -2.51
N THR A 164 8.30 5.44 -3.09
CA THR A 164 9.08 6.51 -2.45
C THR A 164 8.16 7.69 -2.18
N ILE A 165 8.18 8.18 -0.95
CA ILE A 165 7.38 9.31 -0.49
C ILE A 165 8.29 10.41 0.05
N ASP A 166 7.84 11.66 0.00
CA ASP A 166 8.43 12.75 0.76
C ASP A 166 7.81 12.77 2.17
N ARG A 167 8.63 12.57 3.19
CA ARG A 167 8.15 12.52 4.58
C ARG A 167 7.52 13.81 5.07
N ARG A 168 7.84 14.94 4.44
CA ARG A 168 7.23 16.25 4.75
C ARG A 168 5.76 16.30 4.39
N ASP A 169 5.32 15.56 3.38
CA ASP A 169 3.91 15.44 3.01
C ASP A 169 3.04 14.86 4.12
N PHE A 170 3.68 14.20 5.09
CA PHE A 170 3.06 13.58 6.26
C PHE A 170 3.39 14.30 7.58
N GLY A 171 3.92 15.54 7.51
CA GLY A 171 4.26 16.31 8.70
C GLY A 171 5.46 15.75 9.48
N LEU A 172 6.25 14.88 8.88
CA LEU A 172 7.47 14.33 9.47
C LEU A 172 8.67 15.20 9.05
N ASP A 173 8.72 16.42 9.56
CA ASP A 173 9.63 17.49 9.14
C ASP A 173 10.85 17.67 10.05
N TRP A 174 11.00 16.83 11.09
CA TRP A 174 12.18 16.87 11.95
C TRP A 174 13.47 16.84 11.13
N GLN A 175 14.38 17.76 11.44
CA GLN A 175 15.68 17.85 10.76
C GLN A 175 16.71 18.50 11.68
N GLU A 176 17.92 17.99 11.62
CA GLU A 176 19.10 18.57 12.23
C GLU A 176 20.17 18.76 11.15
N GLN A 177 20.80 19.93 11.13
CA GLN A 177 21.84 20.23 10.17
C GLN A 177 23.17 19.65 10.62
N LEU A 178 23.90 19.05 9.68
CA LEU A 178 25.24 18.55 9.95
C LEU A 178 26.24 19.71 10.09
N PRO A 179 27.26 19.60 10.96
CA PRO A 179 28.27 20.66 11.12
C PRO A 179 29.03 21.05 9.83
N ALA A 180 29.15 20.09 8.90
CA ALA A 180 29.78 20.32 7.59
C ALA A 180 28.77 20.79 6.52
N GLY A 181 27.51 21.03 6.88
CA GLY A 181 26.41 21.34 5.99
C GLY A 181 25.70 20.07 5.48
N GLY A 182 24.40 20.22 5.16
CA GLY A 182 23.53 19.15 4.72
C GLY A 182 22.66 18.58 5.84
N ASP A 183 21.70 17.77 5.44
CA ASP A 183 20.66 17.21 6.29
C ASP A 183 21.08 15.90 6.96
N THR A 184 20.71 15.73 8.23
CA THR A 184 20.92 14.47 8.95
C THR A 184 20.07 13.35 8.35
N LEU A 185 18.80 13.63 8.02
CA LEU A 185 17.88 12.67 7.37
C LEU A 185 17.40 13.19 6.02
N GLY A 186 17.44 12.35 5.00
CA GLY A 186 16.83 12.65 3.71
C GLY A 186 15.32 12.89 3.82
N TRP A 187 14.78 13.60 2.86
CA TRP A 187 13.33 13.86 2.77
C TRP A 187 12.60 12.68 2.14
N ASP A 188 13.23 12.02 1.18
CA ASP A 188 12.68 10.84 0.53
C ASP A 188 12.81 9.61 1.41
N VAL A 189 11.70 8.92 1.62
CA VAL A 189 11.61 7.65 2.33
C VAL A 189 11.09 6.60 1.35
N THR A 190 11.86 5.53 1.15
CA THR A 190 11.37 4.37 0.40
C THR A 190 10.66 3.43 1.36
N LEU A 191 9.44 3.07 1.02
CA LEU A 191 8.62 2.06 1.68
C LEU A 191 8.69 0.77 0.86
N GLU A 192 8.93 -0.36 1.51
CA GLU A 192 8.98 -1.68 0.89
C GLU A 192 8.08 -2.62 1.68
N ALA A 193 7.16 -3.30 0.99
CA ALA A 193 6.28 -4.30 1.56
C ALA A 193 6.48 -5.64 0.83
N LEU A 194 6.81 -6.68 1.59
CA LEU A 194 6.86 -8.07 1.15
C LEU A 194 5.79 -8.79 1.95
N VAL A 195 4.67 -9.12 1.35
CA VAL A 195 3.51 -9.67 2.05
C VAL A 195 3.14 -11.02 1.46
N GLU A 196 3.07 -12.02 2.29
CA GLU A 196 2.47 -13.30 1.96
C GLU A 196 1.00 -13.27 2.39
N PHE A 197 0.09 -13.47 1.43
CA PHE A 197 -1.34 -13.55 1.67
C PHE A 197 -1.81 -15.00 1.63
N VAL A 198 -2.73 -15.34 2.52
CA VAL A 198 -3.41 -16.65 2.62
C VAL A 198 -4.86 -16.47 2.24
N GLU A 199 -5.34 -17.34 1.34
CA GLU A 199 -6.75 -17.37 0.95
C GLU A 199 -7.63 -17.78 2.13
N GLN A 200 -8.71 -17.04 2.34
CA GLN A 200 -9.68 -17.32 3.40
C GLN A 200 -10.81 -18.19 2.84
N ALA A 201 -11.20 -19.21 3.61
CA ALA A 201 -12.26 -20.16 3.25
C ALA A 201 -13.66 -19.49 3.23
#